data_fbe568e0d1e782b2eea68e1aac49d7b2
#
_entry.id   fbe568e0d1e782b2eea68e1aac49d7b2
#
_cell.length_a   1.000
_cell.length_b   1.000
_cell.length_c   1.000
_cell.angle_alpha   90.00
_cell.angle_beta   90.00
_cell.angle_gamma   90.00
#
_symmetry.space_group_name_H-M   'P 1'
#
loop_
_entity.id
_entity.type
_entity.pdbx_description
1 polymer ?
#
loop_
_entity_poly.entity_id
_entity_poly.type
_entity_poly.pdbx_seq_one_letter_code
_entity_poly.pdbx_strand_id
1 'polypeptide(L)'
;ITYTLAKMTGVNNSNLPEGETYEDNAYTRLIREIINVQNEDVYENYGDTYNVGISTMIATGNIADIMVVDQKTMNAMQKNDQLADLTEVYANCASDRIKDIYASYGEEILQGCTFDGKLMAFPETNISDGPNLLWVRKDWMEKLGLSVPETIDDVKHIALTFAEENPANQEMGNIGLAVSTTLYGGTGISSEYGMNLIFASFGAYPGRWLTDAEGMPVYGSVQPNVKDALGMLADWYQEGVLDRDFLIRTQDDIADLIAQGRCGIFFAPWWAPNNPLWRCHETDPEADWQPFLIRTGKDGSVRYCNEKLTGNYVVVRKGYEYPEIVPKILSVMFDYMRYSYDDPRGEFQQYYTGNIDPTARPLAINLDYNQALTICYENLQAALNGEKSEDELEILERSFEKVCRAYLENPKTASAEEWSAYLSRIKACSLLSDEKIQRVNTIYPTRTKTTEAYRYTLKELESETFLKIIRGESELSSFDDFVKEWQEEGGDEIIQEMIQERKSLSSQEDQKAEEKTEEKTE
;
A
#
# COMPACT_ATOMS: atom_id res chain seq x y z
N ILE A 1 4.44 26.84 20.21
CA ILE A 1 5.34 26.91 19.04
C ILE A 1 4.46 26.79 17.79
N THR A 2 4.58 27.73 16.87
CA THR A 2 3.99 27.63 15.53
C THR A 2 5.10 27.32 14.53
N TYR A 3 4.85 26.39 13.60
CA TYR A 3 5.77 26.03 12.53
C TYR A 3 5.09 26.12 11.17
N THR A 4 5.83 26.50 10.15
CA THR A 4 5.33 26.51 8.78
C THR A 4 5.37 25.10 8.17
N LEU A 5 4.26 24.70 7.53
CA LEU A 5 4.09 23.39 6.92
C LEU A 5 3.72 23.51 5.45
N ALA A 6 4.43 22.77 4.59
CA ALA A 6 3.88 22.46 3.28
C ALA A 6 2.99 21.20 3.44
N LYS A 7 1.69 21.41 3.35
CA LYS A 7 0.66 20.44 3.71
C LYS A 7 0.27 19.58 2.50
N MET A 8 0.54 18.30 2.59
CA MET A 8 -0.03 17.31 1.68
C MET A 8 -1.47 17.01 2.10
N THR A 9 -2.41 17.12 1.16
CA THR A 9 -3.84 16.90 1.38
C THR A 9 -4.33 15.68 0.62
N GLY A 10 -5.52 15.17 0.93
CA GLY A 10 -6.24 14.18 0.14
C GLY A 10 -6.95 14.82 -1.06
N VAL A 11 -7.32 13.99 -2.05
CA VAL A 11 -8.00 14.42 -3.30
C VAL A 11 -9.32 15.16 -3.01
N ASN A 12 -10.03 14.77 -1.96
CA ASN A 12 -11.32 15.36 -1.53
C ASN A 12 -11.17 16.16 -0.24
N ASN A 13 -10.08 16.91 -0.08
CA ASN A 13 -9.76 17.64 1.14
C ASN A 13 -9.70 16.74 2.38
N SER A 14 -9.12 15.54 2.22
CA SER A 14 -8.98 14.52 3.26
C SER A 14 -10.32 14.10 3.90
N ASN A 15 -11.43 14.41 3.27
CA ASN A 15 -12.77 14.06 3.74
C ASN A 15 -13.05 14.53 5.18
N LEU A 16 -12.52 15.70 5.54
CA LEU A 16 -12.68 16.27 6.87
C LEU A 16 -14.16 16.56 7.17
N PRO A 17 -14.61 16.38 8.43
CA PRO A 17 -15.93 16.76 8.87
C PRO A 17 -16.24 18.25 8.60
N GLU A 18 -17.54 18.57 8.46
CA GLU A 18 -17.98 19.94 8.20
C GLU A 18 -17.49 20.92 9.29
N GLY A 19 -16.85 21.99 8.86
CA GLY A 19 -16.31 23.03 9.73
C GLY A 19 -14.88 22.78 10.22
N GLU A 20 -14.28 21.64 9.92
CA GLU A 20 -12.87 21.37 10.21
C GLU A 20 -11.95 21.79 9.06
N THR A 21 -10.70 22.10 9.41
CA THR A 21 -9.62 22.47 8.48
C THR A 21 -8.35 21.68 8.78
N TYR A 22 -7.33 21.78 7.92
CA TYR A 22 -6.04 21.14 8.20
C TYR A 22 -5.30 21.75 9.40
N GLU A 23 -5.60 23.01 9.74
CA GLU A 23 -5.03 23.68 10.92
C GLU A 23 -5.90 23.53 12.18
N ASP A 24 -7.18 23.15 12.05
CA ASP A 24 -8.09 22.92 13.18
C ASP A 24 -8.97 21.69 12.94
N ASN A 25 -8.50 20.54 13.38
CA ASN A 25 -9.18 19.25 13.37
C ASN A 25 -8.82 18.45 14.63
N ALA A 26 -9.33 17.23 14.79
CA ALA A 26 -9.09 16.46 16.01
C ALA A 26 -7.59 16.21 16.27
N TYR A 27 -6.79 15.96 15.22
CA TYR A 27 -5.34 15.73 15.38
C TYR A 27 -4.60 16.98 15.83
N THR A 28 -4.84 18.12 15.20
CA THR A 28 -4.15 19.38 15.51
C THR A 28 -4.56 19.92 16.87
N ARG A 29 -5.84 19.76 17.26
CA ARG A 29 -6.34 20.11 18.60
C ARG A 29 -5.64 19.30 19.70
N LEU A 30 -5.50 17.97 19.52
CA LEU A 30 -4.80 17.11 20.47
C LEU A 30 -3.31 17.48 20.59
N ILE A 31 -2.62 17.69 19.47
CA ILE A 31 -1.21 18.11 19.46
C ILE A 31 -1.03 19.43 20.19
N ARG A 32 -1.89 20.40 19.94
CA ARG A 32 -1.86 21.69 20.63
C ARG A 32 -2.10 21.56 22.14
N GLU A 33 -3.02 20.68 22.54
CA GLU A 33 -3.32 20.42 23.95
C GLU A 33 -2.14 19.78 24.68
N ILE A 34 -1.49 18.77 24.08
CA ILE A 34 -0.45 17.97 24.75
C ILE A 34 0.92 18.63 24.72
N ILE A 35 1.33 19.20 23.58
CA ILE A 35 2.69 19.75 23.41
C ILE A 35 2.73 21.22 23.03
N ASN A 36 1.59 21.92 22.96
CA ASN A 36 1.47 23.32 22.60
C ASN A 36 2.16 23.69 21.27
N VAL A 37 1.93 22.87 20.23
CA VAL A 37 2.45 23.04 18.88
C VAL A 37 1.30 23.20 17.89
N GLN A 38 1.45 24.11 16.93
CA GLN A 38 0.46 24.43 15.91
C GLN A 38 1.13 24.55 14.54
N ASN A 39 0.55 23.93 13.49
CA ASN A 39 0.95 24.16 12.11
C ASN A 39 0.33 25.46 11.56
N GLU A 40 1.08 26.12 10.69
CA GLU A 40 0.64 27.17 9.77
C GLU A 40 0.89 26.66 8.35
N ASP A 41 -0.18 26.37 7.62
CA ASP A 41 -0.10 25.71 6.32
C ASP A 41 0.17 26.76 5.23
N VAL A 42 1.44 26.92 4.87
CA VAL A 42 1.89 27.91 3.86
C VAL A 42 1.69 27.43 2.42
N TYR A 43 1.39 26.15 2.23
CA TYR A 43 1.07 25.53 0.95
C TYR A 43 0.25 24.29 1.18
N GLU A 44 -0.88 24.15 0.46
CA GLU A 44 -1.77 23.00 0.51
C GLU A 44 -2.02 22.48 -0.90
N ASN A 45 -1.77 21.19 -1.15
CA ASN A 45 -2.13 20.53 -2.40
C ASN A 45 -2.01 18.99 -2.26
N TYR A 46 -2.38 18.26 -3.31
CA TYR A 46 -2.33 16.81 -3.34
C TYR A 46 -1.64 16.26 -4.60
N GLY A 47 -1.22 15.01 -4.55
CA GLY A 47 -0.66 14.26 -5.67
C GLY A 47 0.52 14.95 -6.35
N ASP A 48 0.57 14.88 -7.68
CA ASP A 48 1.66 15.46 -8.47
C ASP A 48 1.73 16.99 -8.37
N THR A 49 0.59 17.65 -8.19
CA THR A 49 0.56 19.11 -8.01
C THR A 49 1.26 19.52 -6.72
N TYR A 50 1.11 18.73 -5.65
CA TYR A 50 1.86 18.94 -4.42
C TYR A 50 3.37 18.85 -4.67
N ASN A 51 3.84 17.80 -5.34
CA ASN A 51 5.26 17.59 -5.63
C ASN A 51 5.88 18.70 -6.50
N VAL A 52 5.12 19.22 -7.48
CA VAL A 52 5.53 20.37 -8.29
C VAL A 52 5.67 21.62 -7.43
N GLY A 53 4.73 21.89 -6.54
CA GLY A 53 4.80 23.01 -5.60
C GLY A 53 6.00 22.92 -4.66
N ILE A 54 6.25 21.76 -4.06
CA ILE A 54 7.45 21.50 -3.23
C ILE A 54 8.73 21.80 -4.01
N SER A 55 8.85 21.30 -5.24
CA SER A 55 10.01 21.54 -6.09
C SER A 55 10.22 23.04 -6.35
N THR A 56 9.13 23.78 -6.54
CA THR A 56 9.16 25.25 -6.73
C THR A 56 9.61 25.97 -5.46
N MET A 57 9.09 25.60 -4.29
CA MET A 57 9.48 26.16 -3.00
C MET A 57 10.98 25.98 -2.73
N ILE A 58 11.50 24.76 -3.02
CA ILE A 58 12.94 24.45 -2.88
C ILE A 58 13.77 25.29 -3.84
N ALA A 59 13.39 25.37 -5.12
CA ALA A 59 14.12 26.12 -6.15
C ALA A 59 14.17 27.63 -5.87
N THR A 60 13.12 28.17 -5.26
CA THR A 60 13.05 29.60 -4.91
C THR A 60 13.63 29.94 -3.54
N GLY A 61 14.05 28.92 -2.76
CA GLY A 61 14.55 29.09 -1.40
C GLY A 61 13.49 29.40 -0.36
N ASN A 62 12.20 29.34 -0.73
CA ASN A 62 11.08 29.58 0.18
C ASN A 62 10.61 28.26 0.83
N ILE A 63 11.51 27.61 1.56
CA ILE A 63 11.31 26.30 2.15
C ILE A 63 10.56 26.40 3.46
N ALA A 64 9.43 25.68 3.61
CA ALA A 64 8.71 25.56 4.87
C ALA A 64 9.58 24.89 5.97
N ASP A 65 9.30 25.14 7.23
CA ASP A 65 10.05 24.56 8.36
C ASP A 65 9.99 23.02 8.32
N ILE A 66 8.81 22.49 8.02
CA ILE A 66 8.57 21.04 7.90
C ILE A 66 7.85 20.76 6.57
N MET A 67 8.22 19.67 5.93
CA MET A 67 7.60 19.18 4.70
C MET A 67 7.52 17.67 4.70
N VAL A 68 6.52 17.11 4.00
CA VAL A 68 6.46 15.70 3.63
C VAL A 68 6.89 15.59 2.19
N VAL A 69 7.95 14.82 1.91
CA VAL A 69 8.56 14.74 0.58
C VAL A 69 8.80 13.29 0.16
N ASP A 70 8.94 13.05 -1.14
CA ASP A 70 9.38 11.77 -1.65
C ASP A 70 10.91 11.57 -1.49
N GLN A 71 11.38 10.35 -1.72
CA GLN A 71 12.80 10.01 -1.59
C GLN A 71 13.70 10.85 -2.53
N LYS A 72 13.24 11.12 -3.75
CA LYS A 72 14.00 11.93 -4.73
C LYS A 72 14.23 13.34 -4.21
N THR A 73 13.18 13.96 -3.70
CA THR A 73 13.22 15.31 -3.14
C THR A 73 14.09 15.35 -1.88
N MET A 74 13.92 14.39 -0.96
CA MET A 74 14.77 14.27 0.23
C MET A 74 16.26 14.16 -0.15
N ASN A 75 16.61 13.28 -1.09
CA ASN A 75 18.00 13.11 -1.56
C ASN A 75 18.55 14.40 -2.18
N ALA A 76 17.75 15.12 -2.96
CA ALA A 76 18.16 16.40 -3.55
C ALA A 76 18.40 17.48 -2.49
N MET A 77 17.53 17.59 -1.49
CA MET A 77 17.68 18.53 -0.37
C MET A 77 18.91 18.20 0.48
N GLN A 78 19.16 16.91 0.73
CA GLN A 78 20.35 16.46 1.47
C GLN A 78 21.63 16.86 0.73
N LYS A 79 21.72 16.60 -0.59
CA LYS A 79 22.88 16.99 -1.41
C LYS A 79 23.13 18.49 -1.43
N ASN A 80 22.08 19.30 -1.31
CA ASN A 80 22.13 20.76 -1.28
C ASN A 80 22.27 21.33 0.14
N ASP A 81 22.52 20.49 1.15
CA ASP A 81 22.69 20.90 2.55
C ASP A 81 21.51 21.72 3.11
N GLN A 82 20.27 21.30 2.74
CA GLN A 82 19.02 21.99 3.09
C GLN A 82 18.26 21.34 4.26
N LEU A 83 18.74 20.19 4.76
CA LEU A 83 18.09 19.41 5.82
C LEU A 83 18.77 19.57 7.17
N ALA A 84 17.99 19.53 8.24
CA ALA A 84 18.45 19.45 9.61
C ALA A 84 18.91 18.04 9.95
N ASP A 85 19.95 17.93 10.78
CA ASP A 85 20.36 16.67 11.41
C ASP A 85 19.40 16.33 12.55
N LEU A 86 18.71 15.21 12.44
CA LEU A 86 17.69 14.76 13.39
C LEU A 86 18.16 13.62 14.31
N THR A 87 19.43 13.26 14.28
CA THR A 87 20.00 12.12 15.03
C THR A 87 19.75 12.23 16.53
N GLU A 88 20.20 13.33 17.14
CA GLU A 88 20.03 13.57 18.57
C GLU A 88 18.54 13.79 18.93
N VAL A 89 17.80 14.42 18.04
CA VAL A 89 16.38 14.69 18.21
C VAL A 89 15.58 13.39 18.23
N TYR A 90 15.87 12.46 17.34
CA TYR A 90 15.26 11.12 17.35
C TYR A 90 15.60 10.36 18.63
N ALA A 91 16.87 10.30 18.99
CA ALA A 91 17.35 9.56 20.16
C ALA A 91 16.68 10.04 21.46
N ASN A 92 16.51 11.37 21.62
CA ASN A 92 16.09 11.98 22.88
C ASN A 92 14.60 12.34 22.97
N CYS A 93 13.90 12.51 21.82
CA CYS A 93 12.54 13.05 21.78
C CYS A 93 11.50 12.10 21.18
N ALA A 94 11.89 11.04 20.48
CA ALA A 94 10.95 10.01 20.05
C ALA A 94 10.62 9.11 21.25
N SER A 95 9.33 8.72 21.39
CA SER A 95 8.92 7.75 22.39
C SER A 95 9.53 6.36 22.10
N ASP A 96 9.59 5.52 23.12
CA ASP A 96 10.10 4.14 22.94
C ASP A 96 9.25 3.38 21.93
N ARG A 97 7.93 3.58 21.92
CA ARG A 97 7.04 2.96 20.93
C ARG A 97 7.34 3.39 19.50
N ILE A 98 7.63 4.66 19.24
CA ILE A 98 8.06 5.11 17.89
C ILE A 98 9.35 4.40 17.47
N LYS A 99 10.30 4.22 18.40
CA LYS A 99 11.53 3.47 18.15
C LYS A 99 11.25 1.99 17.86
N ASP A 100 10.36 1.37 18.62
CA ASP A 100 9.94 -0.03 18.43
C ASP A 100 9.20 -0.22 17.08
N ILE A 101 8.35 0.72 16.68
CA ILE A 101 7.71 0.71 15.37
C ILE A 101 8.75 0.67 14.26
N TYR A 102 9.73 1.58 14.26
CA TYR A 102 10.79 1.55 13.26
C TYR A 102 11.63 0.27 13.33
N ALA A 103 11.96 -0.22 14.53
CA ALA A 103 12.70 -1.47 14.71
C ALA A 103 11.96 -2.70 14.12
N SER A 104 10.62 -2.69 14.07
CA SER A 104 9.83 -3.78 13.49
C SER A 104 10.04 -3.96 11.97
N TYR A 105 10.60 -2.95 11.29
CA TYR A 105 10.97 -2.97 9.87
C TYR A 105 12.43 -3.34 9.61
N GLY A 106 13.23 -3.56 10.68
CA GLY A 106 14.67 -3.72 10.58
C GLY A 106 15.41 -2.37 10.44
N GLU A 107 16.72 -2.46 10.26
CA GLU A 107 17.56 -1.25 10.17
C GLU A 107 17.38 -0.48 8.86
N GLU A 108 16.97 -1.13 7.78
CA GLU A 108 16.91 -0.59 6.43
C GLU A 108 16.01 0.66 6.32
N ILE A 109 14.93 0.74 7.09
CA ILE A 109 13.98 1.84 6.99
C ILE A 109 14.60 3.19 7.40
N LEU A 110 15.40 3.21 8.47
CA LEU A 110 16.11 4.41 8.90
C LEU A 110 17.42 4.62 8.14
N GLN A 111 18.10 3.55 7.70
CA GLN A 111 19.29 3.65 6.85
C GLN A 111 18.98 4.38 5.53
N GLY A 112 17.80 4.18 4.94
CA GLY A 112 17.36 4.85 3.71
C GLY A 112 17.28 6.38 3.79
N CYS A 113 17.28 6.95 5.00
CA CYS A 113 17.29 8.40 5.24
C CYS A 113 18.45 8.85 6.16
N THR A 114 19.47 8.00 6.33
CA THR A 114 20.70 8.30 7.09
C THR A 114 21.85 8.52 6.11
N PHE A 115 22.50 9.68 6.18
CA PHE A 115 23.61 10.10 5.33
C PHE A 115 24.80 10.49 6.21
N ASP A 116 25.97 9.92 5.96
CA ASP A 116 27.17 10.14 6.75
C ASP A 116 26.96 9.98 8.27
N GLY A 117 26.15 8.97 8.66
CA GLY A 117 25.79 8.67 10.03
C GLY A 117 24.77 9.61 10.67
N LYS A 118 24.17 10.52 9.90
CA LYS A 118 23.17 11.50 10.33
C LYS A 118 21.78 11.17 9.80
N LEU A 119 20.82 11.06 10.69
CA LEU A 119 19.41 10.90 10.31
C LEU A 119 18.87 12.24 9.79
N MET A 120 18.42 12.27 8.54
CA MET A 120 17.99 13.50 7.87
C MET A 120 16.47 13.60 7.68
N ALA A 121 15.72 12.54 7.97
CA ALA A 121 14.26 12.52 7.83
C ALA A 121 13.65 11.44 8.73
N PHE A 122 12.33 11.55 8.96
CA PHE A 122 11.51 10.48 9.52
C PHE A 122 10.71 9.80 8.40
N PRO A 123 10.99 8.54 8.06
CA PRO A 123 10.25 7.84 7.03
C PRO A 123 8.84 7.47 7.49
N GLU A 124 7.89 7.51 6.59
CA GLU A 124 6.62 6.83 6.70
C GLU A 124 6.84 5.31 6.79
N THR A 125 5.90 4.59 7.40
CA THR A 125 5.89 3.13 7.36
C THR A 125 4.71 2.60 6.56
N ASN A 126 4.97 1.66 5.65
CA ASN A 126 3.94 0.91 4.95
C ASN A 126 3.81 -0.46 5.63
N ILE A 127 2.68 -0.70 6.28
CA ILE A 127 2.39 -1.99 6.91
C ILE A 127 2.31 -3.09 5.86
N SER A 128 2.52 -4.34 6.27
CA SER A 128 2.33 -5.48 5.38
C SER A 128 0.84 -5.79 5.22
N ASP A 129 0.27 -5.42 4.07
CA ASP A 129 -1.14 -5.68 3.74
C ASP A 129 -1.42 -7.14 3.32
N GLY A 130 -0.37 -7.95 3.13
CA GLY A 130 -0.50 -9.30 2.60
C GLY A 130 -0.85 -9.35 1.12
N PRO A 131 -1.16 -10.55 0.60
CA PRO A 131 -1.60 -10.72 -0.78
C PRO A 131 -3.02 -10.20 -0.98
N ASN A 132 -3.38 -9.85 -2.21
CA ASN A 132 -4.78 -9.66 -2.57
C ASN A 132 -5.59 -10.92 -2.27
N LEU A 133 -6.83 -10.74 -1.89
CA LEU A 133 -7.82 -11.80 -1.75
C LEU A 133 -8.72 -11.83 -2.98
N LEU A 134 -9.29 -12.98 -3.27
CA LEU A 134 -10.36 -13.11 -4.24
C LEU A 134 -11.68 -12.78 -3.55
N TRP A 135 -12.36 -11.73 -3.99
CA TRP A 135 -13.69 -11.36 -3.53
C TRP A 135 -14.73 -11.91 -4.51
N VAL A 136 -15.66 -12.70 -3.97
CA VAL A 136 -16.66 -13.40 -4.79
C VAL A 136 -18.06 -13.27 -4.17
N ARG A 137 -19.08 -13.16 -5.01
CA ARG A 137 -20.48 -13.29 -4.66
C ARG A 137 -20.79 -14.75 -4.32
N LYS A 138 -20.72 -15.08 -3.02
CA LYS A 138 -20.95 -16.43 -2.52
C LYS A 138 -22.37 -16.92 -2.79
N ASP A 139 -23.36 -16.04 -2.67
CA ASP A 139 -24.76 -16.33 -3.03
C ASP A 139 -24.93 -16.77 -4.50
N TRP A 140 -24.14 -16.20 -5.43
CA TRP A 140 -24.11 -16.66 -6.82
C TRP A 140 -23.44 -18.03 -6.96
N MET A 141 -22.35 -18.27 -6.22
CA MET A 141 -21.71 -19.58 -6.21
C MET A 141 -22.68 -20.66 -5.71
N GLU A 142 -23.38 -20.42 -4.61
CA GLU A 142 -24.38 -21.33 -4.06
C GLU A 142 -25.52 -21.60 -5.04
N LYS A 143 -26.04 -20.56 -5.69
CA LYS A 143 -27.09 -20.65 -6.73
C LYS A 143 -26.67 -21.54 -7.90
N LEU A 144 -25.39 -21.49 -8.28
CA LEU A 144 -24.84 -22.23 -9.42
C LEU A 144 -24.17 -23.55 -9.02
N GLY A 145 -24.16 -23.91 -7.73
CA GLY A 145 -23.54 -25.12 -7.21
C GLY A 145 -22.01 -25.18 -7.35
N LEU A 146 -21.36 -24.01 -7.30
CA LEU A 146 -19.91 -23.88 -7.41
C LEU A 146 -19.22 -24.13 -6.06
N SER A 147 -18.06 -24.77 -6.10
CA SER A 147 -17.24 -25.06 -4.92
C SER A 147 -16.42 -23.84 -4.49
N VAL A 148 -15.99 -23.84 -3.23
CA VAL A 148 -15.06 -22.83 -2.67
C VAL A 148 -13.77 -22.79 -3.48
N PRO A 149 -13.33 -21.62 -3.96
CA PRO A 149 -12.11 -21.51 -4.75
C PRO A 149 -10.85 -21.61 -3.87
N GLU A 150 -9.87 -22.38 -4.33
CA GLU A 150 -8.56 -22.51 -3.71
C GLU A 150 -7.41 -22.21 -4.67
N THR A 151 -7.63 -22.37 -5.97
CA THR A 151 -6.60 -22.27 -7.02
C THR A 151 -6.98 -21.26 -8.10
N ILE A 152 -6.00 -20.92 -8.94
CA ILE A 152 -6.24 -20.06 -10.13
C ILE A 152 -7.19 -20.70 -11.13
N ASP A 153 -7.20 -22.04 -11.24
CA ASP A 153 -8.14 -22.76 -12.10
C ASP A 153 -9.59 -22.62 -11.58
N ASP A 154 -9.78 -22.61 -10.26
CA ASP A 154 -11.11 -22.36 -9.68
C ASP A 154 -11.56 -20.92 -9.95
N VAL A 155 -10.65 -19.94 -9.92
CA VAL A 155 -10.94 -18.54 -10.30
C VAL A 155 -11.44 -18.49 -11.74
N LYS A 156 -10.74 -19.15 -12.67
CA LYS A 156 -11.15 -19.25 -14.08
C LYS A 156 -12.57 -19.80 -14.18
N HIS A 157 -12.80 -20.94 -13.53
CA HIS A 157 -14.09 -21.64 -13.62
C HIS A 157 -15.25 -20.76 -13.09
N ILE A 158 -15.08 -20.12 -11.95
CA ILE A 158 -16.12 -19.25 -11.35
C ILE A 158 -16.38 -18.03 -12.24
N ALA A 159 -15.31 -17.35 -12.69
CA ALA A 159 -15.44 -16.15 -13.52
C ALA A 159 -16.16 -16.43 -14.85
N LEU A 160 -15.78 -17.51 -15.52
CA LEU A 160 -16.43 -17.92 -16.77
C LEU A 160 -17.89 -18.31 -16.54
N THR A 161 -18.18 -19.09 -15.49
CA THR A 161 -19.54 -19.50 -15.15
C THR A 161 -20.42 -18.27 -14.84
N PHE A 162 -19.92 -17.27 -14.12
CA PHE A 162 -20.67 -16.03 -13.86
C PHE A 162 -20.97 -15.26 -15.14
N ALA A 163 -20.02 -15.19 -16.07
CA ALA A 163 -20.23 -14.52 -17.36
C ALA A 163 -21.24 -15.25 -18.25
N GLU A 164 -21.24 -16.59 -18.26
CA GLU A 164 -22.11 -17.41 -19.11
C GLU A 164 -23.52 -17.56 -18.53
N GLU A 165 -23.64 -17.81 -17.23
CA GLU A 165 -24.91 -18.15 -16.57
C GLU A 165 -25.72 -16.93 -16.09
N ASN A 166 -25.10 -15.75 -16.07
CA ASN A 166 -25.74 -14.49 -15.65
C ASN A 166 -26.58 -14.64 -14.36
N PRO A 167 -25.97 -15.01 -13.23
CA PRO A 167 -26.68 -15.35 -11.99
C PRO A 167 -27.53 -14.22 -11.42
N ALA A 168 -27.19 -12.98 -11.73
CA ALA A 168 -27.96 -11.80 -11.34
C ALA A 168 -29.14 -11.49 -12.30
N ASN A 169 -29.27 -12.24 -13.38
CA ASN A 169 -30.31 -12.05 -14.40
C ASN A 169 -30.36 -10.62 -14.96
N GLN A 170 -29.18 -10.04 -15.19
CA GLN A 170 -29.02 -8.70 -15.75
C GLN A 170 -29.28 -8.69 -17.25
N GLU A 171 -29.96 -7.67 -17.75
CA GLU A 171 -30.25 -7.53 -19.19
C GLU A 171 -28.98 -7.49 -20.05
N MET A 172 -27.93 -6.80 -19.55
CA MET A 172 -26.63 -6.72 -20.21
C MET A 172 -25.67 -7.84 -19.82
N GLY A 173 -26.14 -8.84 -19.07
CA GLY A 173 -25.32 -9.95 -18.56
C GLY A 173 -24.34 -9.57 -17.44
N ASN A 174 -23.70 -10.59 -16.88
CA ASN A 174 -22.60 -10.43 -15.96
C ASN A 174 -21.26 -10.43 -16.72
N ILE A 175 -20.29 -9.70 -16.21
CA ILE A 175 -18.90 -9.83 -16.68
C ILE A 175 -18.20 -10.99 -15.95
N GLY A 176 -17.10 -11.48 -16.52
CA GLY A 176 -16.21 -12.41 -15.84
C GLY A 176 -15.38 -11.71 -14.76
N LEU A 177 -14.11 -12.07 -14.64
CA LEU A 177 -13.18 -11.45 -13.71
C LEU A 177 -12.95 -9.97 -14.08
N ALA A 178 -13.27 -9.07 -13.16
CA ALA A 178 -12.96 -7.65 -13.33
C ALA A 178 -11.46 -7.43 -13.13
N VAL A 179 -10.83 -6.78 -14.08
CA VAL A 179 -9.39 -6.50 -14.07
C VAL A 179 -9.10 -5.06 -14.50
N SER A 180 -8.04 -4.49 -13.95
CA SER A 180 -7.56 -3.15 -14.30
C SER A 180 -6.52 -3.20 -15.41
N THR A 181 -6.41 -2.14 -16.19
CA THR A 181 -5.32 -1.94 -17.17
C THR A 181 -3.94 -1.84 -16.51
N THR A 182 -3.88 -1.52 -15.24
CA THR A 182 -2.64 -1.56 -14.43
C THR A 182 -2.32 -2.97 -13.95
N LEU A 183 -2.44 -3.96 -14.78
CA LEU A 183 -2.40 -5.41 -14.61
C LEU A 183 -1.90 -5.97 -13.26
N TYR A 184 -0.84 -5.42 -12.70
CA TYR A 184 -0.17 -5.88 -11.48
C TYR A 184 0.09 -4.76 -10.47
N GLY A 185 -0.57 -3.60 -10.63
CA GLY A 185 -0.38 -2.43 -9.80
C GLY A 185 0.95 -1.70 -10.07
N GLY A 186 1.02 -0.44 -9.65
CA GLY A 186 2.24 0.37 -9.68
C GLY A 186 2.65 0.74 -8.26
N THR A 187 3.84 1.26 -8.09
CA THR A 187 4.30 1.81 -6.81
C THR A 187 3.36 2.94 -6.35
N GLY A 188 2.73 2.76 -5.19
CA GLY A 188 1.82 3.74 -4.60
C GLY A 188 0.42 3.82 -5.21
N ILE A 189 0.03 2.86 -6.06
CA ILE A 189 -1.31 2.73 -6.61
C ILE A 189 -1.96 1.49 -6.01
N SER A 190 -3.25 1.62 -5.73
CA SER A 190 -4.15 0.53 -5.35
C SER A 190 -3.91 -0.74 -6.19
N SER A 191 -3.86 -1.88 -5.53
CA SER A 191 -3.78 -3.21 -6.18
C SER A 191 -5.15 -3.81 -6.49
N GLU A 192 -6.22 -3.04 -6.34
CA GLU A 192 -7.58 -3.45 -6.69
C GLU A 192 -7.65 -3.82 -8.17
N TYR A 193 -8.35 -4.90 -8.43
CA TYR A 193 -8.51 -5.47 -9.77
C TYR A 193 -7.20 -5.89 -10.45
N GLY A 194 -6.13 -6.04 -9.66
CA GLY A 194 -4.82 -6.47 -10.15
C GLY A 194 -4.75 -7.99 -10.34
N MET A 195 -3.90 -8.42 -11.26
CA MET A 195 -3.66 -9.84 -11.58
C MET A 195 -2.39 -10.39 -10.94
N ASN A 196 -1.91 -9.78 -9.87
CA ASN A 196 -0.65 -10.12 -9.19
C ASN A 196 -0.58 -11.61 -8.80
N LEU A 197 -1.68 -12.17 -8.25
CA LEU A 197 -1.71 -13.58 -7.85
C LEU A 197 -1.73 -14.52 -9.06
N ILE A 198 -2.32 -14.10 -10.19
CA ILE A 198 -2.28 -14.85 -11.43
C ILE A 198 -0.83 -14.94 -11.92
N PHE A 199 -0.11 -13.83 -11.99
CA PHE A 199 1.31 -13.84 -12.32
C PHE A 199 2.13 -14.66 -11.31
N ALA A 200 1.87 -14.51 -10.02
CA ALA A 200 2.57 -15.25 -8.97
C ALA A 200 2.37 -16.77 -9.06
N SER A 201 1.28 -17.27 -9.66
CA SER A 201 1.07 -18.70 -9.90
C SER A 201 2.08 -19.30 -10.90
N PHE A 202 2.69 -18.45 -11.71
CA PHE A 202 3.83 -18.81 -12.58
C PHE A 202 5.18 -18.46 -11.94
N GLY A 203 5.21 -17.97 -10.69
CA GLY A 203 6.42 -17.43 -10.08
C GLY A 203 6.88 -16.12 -10.74
N ALA A 204 5.99 -15.43 -11.45
CA ALA A 204 6.24 -14.18 -12.15
C ALA A 204 5.83 -12.97 -11.30
N TYR A 205 6.67 -11.95 -11.29
CA TYR A 205 6.44 -10.73 -10.51
C TYR A 205 6.73 -9.49 -11.36
N PRO A 206 5.89 -9.21 -12.37
CA PRO A 206 6.11 -8.09 -13.26
C PRO A 206 6.07 -6.76 -12.50
N GLY A 207 6.81 -5.78 -12.99
CA GLY A 207 6.94 -4.45 -12.36
C GLY A 207 7.80 -4.45 -11.10
N ARG A 208 8.37 -5.58 -10.68
CA ARG A 208 9.18 -5.70 -9.45
C ARG A 208 10.65 -5.93 -9.77
N TRP A 209 11.51 -5.34 -8.96
CA TRP A 209 12.94 -5.64 -8.96
C TRP A 209 13.22 -6.71 -7.91
N LEU A 210 13.92 -7.75 -8.31
CA LEU A 210 14.19 -8.93 -7.51
C LEU A 210 15.70 -9.21 -7.52
N THR A 211 16.12 -10.23 -6.79
CA THR A 211 17.44 -10.82 -6.91
C THR A 211 17.34 -12.24 -7.46
N ASP A 212 18.27 -12.61 -8.34
CA ASP A 212 18.46 -14.00 -8.75
C ASP A 212 19.09 -14.85 -7.64
N ALA A 213 19.39 -16.12 -7.96
CA ALA A 213 20.01 -17.06 -7.01
C ALA A 213 21.41 -16.63 -6.56
N GLU A 214 22.11 -15.84 -7.36
CA GLU A 214 23.44 -15.29 -7.10
C GLU A 214 23.36 -13.92 -6.37
N GLY A 215 22.15 -13.43 -6.08
CA GLY A 215 21.90 -12.15 -5.42
C GLY A 215 22.01 -10.93 -6.33
N MET A 216 22.04 -11.14 -7.66
CA MET A 216 22.13 -10.05 -8.63
C MET A 216 20.75 -9.47 -8.95
N PRO A 217 20.66 -8.14 -9.22
CA PRO A 217 19.41 -7.50 -9.58
C PRO A 217 18.84 -8.05 -10.88
N VAL A 218 17.54 -8.39 -10.86
CA VAL A 218 16.77 -8.75 -12.04
C VAL A 218 15.44 -8.01 -12.06
N TYR A 219 14.97 -7.63 -13.25
CA TYR A 219 13.66 -7.05 -13.41
C TYR A 219 12.62 -8.12 -13.70
N GLY A 220 11.58 -8.17 -12.89
CA GLY A 220 10.58 -9.24 -12.93
C GLY A 220 9.82 -9.33 -14.24
N SER A 221 9.56 -8.19 -14.90
CA SER A 221 8.76 -8.14 -16.13
C SER A 221 9.45 -8.78 -17.35
N VAL A 222 10.77 -8.88 -17.36
CA VAL A 222 11.53 -9.47 -18.47
C VAL A 222 11.88 -10.95 -18.24
N GLN A 223 11.36 -11.55 -17.17
CA GLN A 223 11.64 -12.94 -16.85
C GLN A 223 10.77 -13.91 -17.70
N PRO A 224 11.30 -15.08 -18.10
CA PRO A 224 10.60 -16.01 -19.02
C PRO A 224 9.21 -16.46 -18.53
N ASN A 225 9.03 -16.60 -17.21
CA ASN A 225 7.77 -17.03 -16.60
C ASN A 225 6.63 -15.99 -16.74
N VAL A 226 6.95 -14.74 -17.02
CA VAL A 226 5.94 -13.72 -17.38
C VAL A 226 5.31 -14.04 -18.73
N LYS A 227 6.07 -14.56 -19.68
CA LYS A 227 5.55 -15.00 -20.99
C LYS A 227 4.48 -16.08 -20.83
N ASP A 228 4.71 -17.07 -19.98
CA ASP A 228 3.75 -18.14 -19.72
C ASP A 228 2.45 -17.58 -19.10
N ALA A 229 2.57 -16.66 -18.15
CA ALA A 229 1.42 -15.98 -17.54
C ALA A 229 0.63 -15.14 -18.56
N LEU A 230 1.30 -14.40 -19.44
CA LEU A 230 0.66 -13.65 -20.51
C LEU A 230 -0.07 -14.55 -21.51
N GLY A 231 0.50 -15.72 -21.82
CA GLY A 231 -0.17 -16.72 -22.66
C GLY A 231 -1.49 -17.19 -22.05
N MET A 232 -1.50 -17.52 -20.76
CA MET A 232 -2.75 -17.88 -20.06
C MET A 232 -3.76 -16.71 -20.03
N LEU A 233 -3.31 -15.50 -19.77
CA LEU A 233 -4.19 -14.33 -19.75
C LEU A 233 -4.77 -14.02 -21.13
N ALA A 234 -4.04 -14.25 -22.22
CA ALA A 234 -4.53 -14.14 -23.58
C ALA A 234 -5.64 -15.17 -23.85
N ASP A 235 -5.45 -16.41 -23.42
CA ASP A 235 -6.49 -17.45 -23.52
C ASP A 235 -7.73 -17.05 -22.70
N TRP A 236 -7.55 -16.55 -21.48
CA TRP A 236 -8.65 -16.10 -20.61
C TRP A 236 -9.43 -14.93 -21.21
N TYR A 237 -8.74 -14.01 -21.87
CA TYR A 237 -9.42 -12.92 -22.56
C TYR A 237 -10.25 -13.42 -23.75
N GLN A 238 -9.69 -14.34 -24.55
CA GLN A 238 -10.39 -14.94 -25.70
C GLN A 238 -11.62 -15.74 -25.27
N GLU A 239 -11.52 -16.49 -24.18
CA GLU A 239 -12.59 -17.31 -23.62
C GLU A 239 -13.68 -16.47 -22.92
N GLY A 240 -13.41 -15.19 -22.56
CA GLY A 240 -14.32 -14.32 -21.84
C GLY A 240 -14.29 -14.51 -20.32
N VAL A 241 -13.22 -15.11 -19.79
CA VAL A 241 -12.94 -15.17 -18.34
C VAL A 241 -12.66 -13.76 -17.79
N LEU A 242 -11.87 -12.96 -18.53
CA LEU A 242 -11.65 -11.55 -18.21
C LEU A 242 -12.78 -10.69 -18.79
N ASP A 243 -13.10 -9.60 -18.11
CA ASP A 243 -14.00 -8.57 -18.67
C ASP A 243 -13.46 -8.12 -20.04
N ARG A 244 -14.26 -8.29 -21.08
CA ARG A 244 -13.84 -7.98 -22.47
C ARG A 244 -13.59 -6.51 -22.72
N ASP A 245 -14.21 -5.64 -21.90
CA ASP A 245 -14.10 -4.19 -22.00
C ASP A 245 -13.10 -3.60 -20.99
N PHE A 246 -12.27 -4.43 -20.34
CA PHE A 246 -11.41 -3.98 -19.24
C PHE A 246 -10.47 -2.83 -19.62
N LEU A 247 -10.10 -2.71 -20.90
CA LEU A 247 -9.19 -1.66 -21.39
C LEU A 247 -9.78 -0.25 -21.39
N ILE A 248 -11.10 -0.15 -21.42
CA ILE A 248 -11.80 1.14 -21.41
C ILE A 248 -12.45 1.45 -20.07
N ARG A 249 -12.35 0.53 -19.10
CA ARG A 249 -12.93 0.73 -17.79
C ARG A 249 -11.96 1.46 -16.86
N THR A 250 -12.49 2.45 -16.19
CA THR A 250 -11.87 3.07 -15.02
C THR A 250 -12.16 2.22 -13.77
N GLN A 251 -11.49 2.50 -12.66
CA GLN A 251 -11.83 1.87 -11.38
C GLN A 251 -13.26 2.19 -10.94
N ASP A 252 -13.75 3.41 -11.21
CA ASP A 252 -15.12 3.81 -10.93
C ASP A 252 -16.12 3.02 -11.78
N ASP A 253 -15.85 2.78 -13.06
CA ASP A 253 -16.70 1.94 -13.92
C ASP A 253 -16.82 0.51 -13.35
N ILE A 254 -15.74 -0.07 -12.85
CA ILE A 254 -15.75 -1.39 -12.22
C ILE A 254 -16.56 -1.36 -10.91
N ALA A 255 -16.37 -0.35 -10.08
CA ALA A 255 -17.14 -0.16 -8.86
C ALA A 255 -18.64 -0.02 -9.14
N ASP A 256 -19.01 0.68 -10.22
CA ASP A 256 -20.40 0.78 -10.68
C ASP A 256 -20.96 -0.57 -11.15
N LEU A 257 -20.18 -1.39 -11.87
CA LEU A 257 -20.60 -2.75 -12.25
C LEU A 257 -20.83 -3.66 -11.05
N ILE A 258 -20.00 -3.53 -10.02
CA ILE A 258 -20.16 -4.24 -8.74
C ILE A 258 -21.46 -3.80 -8.06
N ALA A 259 -21.69 -2.50 -7.93
CA ALA A 259 -22.88 -1.93 -7.29
C ALA A 259 -24.18 -2.27 -8.04
N GLN A 260 -24.10 -2.39 -9.37
CA GLN A 260 -25.25 -2.78 -10.23
C GLN A 260 -25.50 -4.29 -10.27
N GLY A 261 -24.69 -5.11 -9.60
CA GLY A 261 -24.80 -6.58 -9.64
C GLY A 261 -24.41 -7.18 -11.00
N ARG A 262 -23.51 -6.53 -11.75
CA ARG A 262 -22.97 -7.02 -13.04
C ARG A 262 -21.58 -7.65 -12.92
N CYS A 263 -20.88 -7.40 -11.82
CA CYS A 263 -19.60 -8.03 -11.48
C CYS A 263 -19.74 -8.80 -10.18
N GLY A 264 -19.33 -10.06 -10.15
CA GLY A 264 -19.41 -10.93 -8.98
C GLY A 264 -18.06 -11.50 -8.52
N ILE A 265 -16.94 -11.15 -9.17
CA ILE A 265 -15.63 -11.70 -8.85
C ILE A 265 -14.51 -10.73 -9.24
N PHE A 266 -13.57 -10.49 -8.32
CA PHE A 266 -12.37 -9.67 -8.56
C PHE A 266 -11.33 -9.88 -7.46
N PHE A 267 -10.08 -9.53 -7.74
CA PHE A 267 -9.02 -9.49 -6.74
C PHE A 267 -8.90 -8.09 -6.13
N ALA A 268 -8.77 -8.01 -4.80
CA ALA A 268 -8.53 -6.77 -4.08
C ALA A 268 -7.90 -7.03 -2.70
N PRO A 269 -7.33 -6.00 -2.05
CA PRO A 269 -6.85 -6.11 -0.68
C PRO A 269 -7.95 -6.46 0.33
N TRP A 270 -7.55 -6.75 1.55
CA TRP A 270 -8.41 -7.06 2.69
C TRP A 270 -9.48 -5.99 2.97
N TRP A 271 -9.22 -4.74 2.59
CA TRP A 271 -10.11 -3.60 2.83
C TRP A 271 -11.17 -3.36 1.73
N ALA A 272 -11.31 -4.28 0.76
CA ALA A 272 -12.33 -4.18 -0.28
C ALA A 272 -13.77 -3.94 0.23
N PRO A 273 -14.20 -4.41 1.40
CA PRO A 273 -15.50 -4.04 1.96
C PRO A 273 -15.69 -2.53 2.18
N ASN A 274 -14.62 -1.79 2.46
CA ASN A 274 -14.66 -0.34 2.63
C ASN A 274 -14.73 0.40 1.27
N ASN A 275 -14.09 -0.16 0.24
CA ASN A 275 -14.10 0.31 -1.15
C ASN A 275 -13.59 -0.84 -2.05
N PRO A 276 -14.34 -1.31 -3.08
CA PRO A 276 -15.57 -0.74 -3.65
C PRO A 276 -16.87 -1.34 -3.10
N LEU A 277 -16.81 -2.38 -2.26
CA LEU A 277 -18.00 -3.16 -1.90
C LEU A 277 -19.01 -2.41 -1.02
N TRP A 278 -18.60 -1.34 -0.35
CA TRP A 278 -19.50 -0.48 0.41
C TRP A 278 -20.70 -0.02 -0.44
N ARG A 279 -20.43 0.47 -1.65
CA ARG A 279 -21.47 0.94 -2.58
C ARG A 279 -22.44 -0.19 -3.00
N CYS A 280 -21.93 -1.41 -3.16
CA CYS A 280 -22.77 -2.56 -3.44
C CYS A 280 -23.67 -2.89 -2.25
N HIS A 281 -23.15 -2.88 -1.03
CA HIS A 281 -23.92 -3.16 0.17
C HIS A 281 -25.04 -2.13 0.42
N GLU A 282 -24.82 -0.86 0.08
CA GLU A 282 -25.86 0.17 0.16
C GLU A 282 -27.01 -0.04 -0.84
N THR A 283 -26.73 -0.61 -2.02
CA THR A 283 -27.72 -0.85 -3.07
C THR A 283 -28.36 -2.23 -2.99
N ASP A 284 -27.61 -3.24 -2.53
CA ASP A 284 -28.02 -4.63 -2.38
C ASP A 284 -27.43 -5.20 -1.08
N PRO A 285 -28.08 -4.95 0.10
CA PRO A 285 -27.63 -5.47 1.37
C PRO A 285 -27.63 -7.01 1.48
N GLU A 286 -28.34 -7.71 0.60
CA GLU A 286 -28.41 -9.18 0.53
C GLU A 286 -27.23 -9.79 -0.25
N ALA A 287 -26.42 -8.97 -0.92
CA ALA A 287 -25.26 -9.43 -1.66
C ALA A 287 -24.21 -10.04 -0.72
N ASP A 288 -24.04 -11.37 -0.77
CA ASP A 288 -23.10 -12.09 0.09
C ASP A 288 -21.71 -12.14 -0.54
N TRP A 289 -20.93 -11.08 -0.34
CA TRP A 289 -19.54 -11.02 -0.72
C TRP A 289 -18.65 -11.69 0.31
N GLN A 290 -17.79 -12.63 -0.13
CA GLN A 290 -16.83 -13.32 0.74
C GLN A 290 -15.41 -13.27 0.16
N PRO A 291 -14.39 -13.11 1.02
CA PRO A 291 -12.99 -13.20 0.62
C PRO A 291 -12.50 -14.65 0.60
N PHE A 292 -11.59 -14.96 -0.33
CA PHE A 292 -10.92 -16.24 -0.40
C PHE A 292 -9.42 -16.05 -0.65
N LEU A 293 -8.59 -16.86 -0.01
CA LEU A 293 -7.14 -16.88 -0.22
C LEU A 293 -6.81 -17.92 -1.30
N ILE A 294 -6.26 -17.46 -2.42
CA ILE A 294 -5.96 -18.32 -3.57
C ILE A 294 -4.50 -18.77 -3.54
N ARG A 295 -4.28 -20.08 -3.60
CA ARG A 295 -2.95 -20.70 -3.63
C ARG A 295 -2.27 -20.44 -4.97
N THR A 296 -1.02 -19.97 -4.94
CA THR A 296 -0.22 -19.66 -6.14
C THR A 296 0.87 -20.69 -6.37
N GLY A 297 1.39 -21.31 -5.33
CA GLY A 297 2.41 -22.35 -5.43
C GLY A 297 1.82 -23.76 -5.51
N LYS A 298 2.49 -24.66 -6.24
CA LYS A 298 2.15 -26.09 -6.28
C LYS A 298 2.26 -26.77 -4.92
N ASP A 299 3.04 -26.19 -4.02
CA ASP A 299 3.19 -26.57 -2.61
C ASP A 299 2.06 -26.06 -1.71
N GLY A 300 1.07 -25.40 -2.29
CA GLY A 300 -0.04 -24.76 -1.59
C GLY A 300 0.31 -23.41 -0.94
N SER A 301 1.47 -22.85 -1.26
CA SER A 301 1.86 -21.52 -0.77
C SER A 301 1.11 -20.42 -1.52
N VAL A 302 1.03 -19.25 -0.86
CA VAL A 302 0.56 -18.01 -1.47
C VAL A 302 1.73 -17.04 -1.50
N ARG A 303 2.27 -16.78 -2.70
CA ARG A 303 3.44 -15.91 -2.88
C ARG A 303 3.00 -14.53 -3.36
N TYR A 304 3.57 -13.50 -2.79
CA TYR A 304 3.31 -12.11 -3.17
C TYR A 304 4.53 -11.23 -2.91
N CYS A 305 4.62 -10.09 -3.61
CA CYS A 305 5.61 -9.06 -3.35
C CYS A 305 4.97 -7.94 -2.52
N ASN A 306 5.67 -7.47 -1.49
CA ASN A 306 5.26 -6.28 -0.77
C ASN A 306 5.49 -5.01 -1.59
N GLU A 307 4.73 -3.98 -1.23
CA GLU A 307 5.07 -2.60 -1.56
C GLU A 307 6.35 -2.15 -0.83
N LYS A 308 6.89 -1.02 -1.25
CA LYS A 308 8.01 -0.36 -0.57
C LYS A 308 7.68 -0.17 0.91
N LEU A 309 8.67 -0.36 1.80
CA LEU A 309 8.53 -0.15 3.24
C LEU A 309 8.19 1.30 3.60
N THR A 310 8.58 2.24 2.75
CA THR A 310 8.28 3.66 2.91
C THR A 310 8.06 4.34 1.55
N GLY A 311 7.20 5.35 1.52
CA GLY A 311 6.94 6.18 0.33
C GLY A 311 7.34 7.64 0.56
N ASN A 312 7.07 8.17 1.73
CA ASN A 312 7.23 9.56 2.10
C ASN A 312 8.16 9.76 3.30
N TYR A 313 8.69 10.94 3.42
CA TYR A 313 9.65 11.33 4.45
C TYR A 313 9.27 12.69 5.01
N VAL A 314 9.19 12.79 6.33
CA VAL A 314 9.10 14.09 7.01
C VAL A 314 10.49 14.66 7.13
N VAL A 315 10.72 15.81 6.51
CA VAL A 315 11.99 16.54 6.55
C VAL A 315 11.83 17.87 7.30
N VAL A 316 12.91 18.30 7.94
CA VAL A 316 13.02 19.58 8.63
C VAL A 316 14.04 20.45 7.91
N ARG A 317 13.68 21.69 7.65
CA ARG A 317 14.56 22.67 7.02
C ARG A 317 15.79 22.94 7.88
N LYS A 318 16.98 22.94 7.28
CA LYS A 318 18.22 23.31 7.98
C LYS A 318 18.09 24.69 8.64
N GLY A 319 18.49 24.78 9.89
CA GLY A 319 18.46 26.01 10.68
C GLY A 319 17.08 26.32 11.30
N TYR A 320 16.10 25.43 11.22
CA TYR A 320 14.89 25.55 12.01
C TYR A 320 15.22 25.36 13.51
N GLU A 321 14.66 26.21 14.36
CA GLU A 321 15.05 26.31 15.78
C GLU A 321 14.56 25.13 16.64
N TYR A 322 13.42 24.49 16.25
CA TYR A 322 12.73 23.49 17.08
C TYR A 322 12.52 22.15 16.35
N PRO A 323 13.58 21.47 15.85
CA PRO A 323 13.40 20.22 15.09
C PRO A 323 12.79 19.08 15.93
N GLU A 324 12.90 19.15 17.27
CA GLU A 324 12.33 18.17 18.20
C GLU A 324 10.80 18.11 18.20
N ILE A 325 10.12 19.08 17.60
CA ILE A 325 8.65 19.02 17.50
C ILE A 325 8.21 17.85 16.62
N VAL A 326 8.99 17.45 15.60
CA VAL A 326 8.60 16.36 14.70
C VAL A 326 8.47 15.04 15.45
N PRO A 327 9.49 14.48 16.12
CA PRO A 327 9.32 13.22 16.86
C PRO A 327 8.32 13.34 18.01
N LYS A 328 8.11 14.52 18.58
CA LYS A 328 7.06 14.75 19.60
C LYS A 328 5.66 14.69 18.99
N ILE A 329 5.43 15.28 17.80
CA ILE A 329 4.17 15.16 17.05
C ILE A 329 3.91 13.69 16.71
N LEU A 330 4.92 12.97 16.19
CA LEU A 330 4.80 11.55 15.89
C LEU A 330 4.45 10.72 17.13
N SER A 331 5.07 11.02 18.27
CA SER A 331 4.78 10.35 19.55
C SER A 331 3.37 10.65 20.04
N VAL A 332 2.87 11.88 19.89
CA VAL A 332 1.47 12.20 20.23
C VAL A 332 0.51 11.43 19.32
N MET A 333 0.74 11.41 18.01
CA MET A 333 -0.19 10.81 17.04
C MET A 333 -0.17 9.28 17.05
N PHE A 334 1.01 8.66 17.16
CA PHE A 334 1.17 7.22 16.93
C PHE A 334 1.48 6.41 18.19
N ASP A 335 1.67 7.07 19.34
CA ASP A 335 1.80 6.42 20.63
C ASP A 335 0.71 6.92 21.59
N TYR A 336 0.78 8.17 22.06
CA TYR A 336 -0.15 8.68 23.07
C TYR A 336 -1.62 8.58 22.63
N MET A 337 -1.96 9.09 21.47
CA MET A 337 -3.34 9.08 20.95
C MET A 337 -3.88 7.64 20.80
N ARG A 338 -3.07 6.72 20.28
CA ARG A 338 -3.53 5.36 20.02
C ARG A 338 -3.66 4.52 21.28
N TYR A 339 -2.71 4.62 22.21
CA TYR A 339 -2.59 3.68 23.33
C TYR A 339 -2.94 4.26 24.70
N SER A 340 -3.00 5.58 24.84
CA SER A 340 -3.15 6.23 26.14
C SER A 340 -4.25 7.30 26.20
N TYR A 341 -4.80 7.69 25.07
CA TYR A 341 -5.86 8.71 25.00
C TYR A 341 -7.25 8.06 25.02
N ASP A 342 -8.11 8.52 25.92
CA ASP A 342 -9.45 7.94 26.12
C ASP A 342 -10.51 8.39 25.11
N ASP A 343 -10.17 9.32 24.21
CA ASP A 343 -11.06 9.91 23.20
C ASP A 343 -12.43 10.34 23.79
N PRO A 344 -12.47 11.24 24.79
CA PRO A 344 -13.68 11.53 25.56
C PRO A 344 -14.81 12.13 24.73
N ARG A 345 -14.51 12.63 23.53
CA ARG A 345 -15.49 13.19 22.59
C ARG A 345 -15.84 12.23 21.45
N GLY A 346 -15.16 11.09 21.36
CA GLY A 346 -15.34 10.11 20.28
C GLY A 346 -14.91 10.63 18.90
N GLU A 347 -14.07 11.67 18.84
CA GLU A 347 -13.66 12.28 17.57
C GLU A 347 -12.79 11.34 16.74
N PHE A 348 -11.84 10.64 17.37
CA PHE A 348 -10.98 9.69 16.68
C PHE A 348 -11.70 8.40 16.29
N GLN A 349 -12.64 7.95 17.13
CA GLN A 349 -13.53 6.85 16.75
C GLN A 349 -14.26 7.19 15.44
N GLN A 350 -14.84 8.38 15.34
CA GLN A 350 -15.51 8.84 14.12
C GLN A 350 -14.56 8.95 12.92
N TYR A 351 -13.32 9.39 13.15
CA TYR A 351 -12.31 9.49 12.09
C TYR A 351 -11.95 8.11 11.52
N TYR A 352 -11.77 7.10 12.38
CA TYR A 352 -11.46 5.75 11.94
C TYR A 352 -12.64 5.07 11.23
N THR A 353 -13.81 5.08 11.83
CA THR A 353 -15.00 4.41 11.27
C THR A 353 -15.59 5.18 10.08
N GLY A 354 -15.46 6.49 10.06
CA GLY A 354 -15.84 7.35 8.93
C GLY A 354 -14.84 7.39 7.78
N ASN A 355 -13.75 6.62 7.85
CA ASN A 355 -12.70 6.57 6.83
C ASN A 355 -12.13 7.95 6.47
N ILE A 356 -11.89 8.81 7.47
CA ILE A 356 -11.23 10.09 7.25
C ILE A 356 -9.81 9.82 6.74
N ASP A 357 -9.46 10.47 5.63
CA ASP A 357 -8.18 10.28 4.97
C ASP A 357 -7.01 10.59 5.92
N PRO A 358 -5.98 9.74 5.99
CA PRO A 358 -4.81 9.95 6.86
C PRO A 358 -4.08 11.27 6.64
N THR A 359 -4.25 11.91 5.49
CA THR A 359 -3.71 13.25 5.22
C THR A 359 -4.36 14.36 6.05
N ALA A 360 -5.44 14.08 6.79
CA ALA A 360 -5.97 15.00 7.81
C ALA A 360 -4.97 15.26 8.95
N ARG A 361 -4.02 14.34 9.21
CA ARG A 361 -2.93 14.57 10.16
C ARG A 361 -2.03 15.72 9.68
N PRO A 362 -1.48 16.56 10.57
CA PRO A 362 -0.58 17.64 10.13
C PRO A 362 0.63 17.08 9.37
N LEU A 363 1.27 16.04 9.89
CA LEU A 363 2.26 15.28 9.14
C LEU A 363 1.56 14.14 8.41
N ALA A 364 1.40 14.26 7.09
CA ALA A 364 0.64 13.36 6.24
C ALA A 364 1.42 12.05 5.97
N ILE A 365 1.81 11.36 7.02
CA ILE A 365 2.46 10.03 7.00
C ILE A 365 1.72 9.07 7.92
N ASN A 366 1.97 7.78 7.75
CA ASN A 366 1.56 6.74 8.69
C ASN A 366 2.77 6.12 9.38
N LEU A 367 2.63 5.82 10.68
CA LEU A 367 3.59 5.03 11.44
C LEU A 367 2.82 3.91 12.15
N ASP A 368 3.18 2.67 11.88
CA ASP A 368 2.65 1.51 12.57
C ASP A 368 3.63 0.34 12.48
N TYR A 369 3.44 -0.68 13.31
CA TYR A 369 4.22 -1.91 13.25
C TYR A 369 4.10 -2.59 11.89
N ASN A 370 5.15 -3.25 11.43
CA ASN A 370 5.12 -3.98 10.17
C ASN A 370 3.98 -5.02 10.14
N GLN A 371 3.69 -5.67 11.28
CA GLN A 371 2.61 -6.64 11.45
C GLN A 371 1.32 -6.03 12.03
N ALA A 372 1.13 -4.71 11.93
CA ALA A 372 -0.02 -4.02 12.54
C ALA A 372 -1.38 -4.64 12.19
N LEU A 373 -1.53 -5.10 10.95
CA LEU A 373 -2.78 -5.72 10.50
C LEU A 373 -3.09 -7.03 11.23
N THR A 374 -2.09 -7.90 11.37
CA THR A 374 -2.23 -9.17 12.09
C THR A 374 -2.44 -8.94 13.58
N ILE A 375 -1.68 -8.01 14.19
CA ILE A 375 -1.84 -7.63 15.59
C ILE A 375 -3.26 -7.11 15.86
N CYS A 376 -3.76 -6.21 15.01
CA CYS A 376 -5.12 -5.68 15.12
C CYS A 376 -6.17 -6.80 15.03
N TYR A 377 -6.04 -7.71 14.06
CA TYR A 377 -6.95 -8.85 13.91
C TYR A 377 -6.96 -9.73 15.17
N GLU A 378 -5.80 -10.13 15.69
CA GLU A 378 -5.67 -10.97 16.88
C GLU A 378 -6.30 -10.30 18.12
N ASN A 379 -6.05 -9.01 18.31
CA ASN A 379 -6.63 -8.23 19.40
C ASN A 379 -8.16 -8.12 19.29
N LEU A 380 -8.67 -7.82 18.10
CA LEU A 380 -10.12 -7.76 17.85
C LEU A 380 -10.78 -9.12 18.07
N GLN A 381 -10.17 -10.19 17.57
CA GLN A 381 -10.69 -11.55 17.73
C GLN A 381 -10.74 -11.94 19.22
N ALA A 382 -9.68 -11.67 19.98
CA ALA A 382 -9.62 -11.93 21.43
C ALA A 382 -10.68 -11.11 22.20
N ALA A 383 -10.88 -9.85 21.84
CA ALA A 383 -11.90 -9.01 22.46
C ALA A 383 -13.33 -9.48 22.13
N LEU A 384 -13.61 -9.83 20.88
CA LEU A 384 -14.92 -10.36 20.48
C LEU A 384 -15.25 -11.68 21.16
N ASN A 385 -14.24 -12.51 21.45
CA ASN A 385 -14.37 -13.76 22.22
C ASN A 385 -14.45 -13.55 23.74
N GLY A 386 -14.26 -12.33 24.24
CA GLY A 386 -14.24 -12.02 25.68
C GLY A 386 -12.94 -12.40 26.41
N GLU A 387 -11.86 -12.64 25.66
CA GLU A 387 -10.53 -12.99 26.18
C GLU A 387 -9.70 -11.73 26.51
N LYS A 388 -10.08 -10.59 25.95
CA LYS A 388 -9.45 -9.29 26.12
C LYS A 388 -10.51 -8.23 26.44
N SER A 389 -10.23 -7.33 27.39
CA SER A 389 -11.13 -6.23 27.75
C SER A 389 -10.92 -5.02 26.82
N GLU A 390 -11.90 -4.11 26.77
CA GLU A 390 -11.83 -2.88 25.98
C GLU A 390 -10.63 -2.01 26.39
N ASP A 391 -10.29 -1.97 27.67
CA ASP A 391 -9.16 -1.18 28.19
C ASP A 391 -7.78 -1.68 27.73
N GLU A 392 -7.71 -2.92 27.24
CA GLU A 392 -6.48 -3.51 26.70
C GLU A 392 -6.31 -3.28 25.19
N LEU A 393 -7.30 -2.64 24.56
CA LEU A 393 -7.30 -2.32 23.13
C LEU A 393 -6.81 -0.88 22.88
N GLU A 394 -6.09 -0.68 21.79
CA GLU A 394 -5.84 0.67 21.31
C GLU A 394 -7.11 1.32 20.74
N ILE A 395 -7.07 2.64 20.53
CA ILE A 395 -8.27 3.41 20.12
C ILE A 395 -8.87 2.93 18.78
N LEU A 396 -8.03 2.56 17.81
CA LEU A 396 -8.49 2.01 16.52
C LEU A 396 -9.18 0.66 16.74
N GLU A 397 -8.58 -0.21 17.54
CA GLU A 397 -9.13 -1.53 17.86
C GLU A 397 -10.45 -1.42 18.64
N ARG A 398 -10.54 -0.53 19.65
CA ARG A 398 -11.79 -0.24 20.36
C ARG A 398 -12.90 0.22 19.42
N SER A 399 -12.54 1.08 18.46
CA SER A 399 -13.50 1.60 17.48
C SER A 399 -14.07 0.48 16.61
N PHE A 400 -13.20 -0.39 16.10
CA PHE A 400 -13.63 -1.52 15.25
C PHE A 400 -14.26 -2.68 16.04
N GLU A 401 -13.83 -2.94 17.28
CA GLU A 401 -14.45 -3.94 18.13
C GLU A 401 -15.93 -3.67 18.32
N LYS A 402 -16.29 -2.42 18.63
CA LYS A 402 -17.66 -1.99 18.86
C LYS A 402 -18.56 -2.22 17.63
N VAL A 403 -18.10 -1.82 16.44
CA VAL A 403 -18.91 -1.99 15.21
C VAL A 403 -18.94 -3.44 14.74
N CYS A 404 -17.86 -4.22 14.92
CA CYS A 404 -17.84 -5.65 14.63
C CYS A 404 -18.78 -6.43 15.55
N ARG A 405 -18.85 -6.08 16.83
CA ARG A 405 -19.78 -6.69 17.80
C ARG A 405 -21.22 -6.38 17.41
N ALA A 406 -21.55 -5.14 17.04
CA ALA A 406 -22.88 -4.76 16.58
C ALA A 406 -23.29 -5.57 15.32
N TYR A 407 -22.37 -5.80 14.38
CA TYR A 407 -22.61 -6.68 13.25
C TYR A 407 -22.96 -8.11 13.68
N LEU A 408 -22.20 -8.69 14.61
CA LEU A 408 -22.44 -10.06 15.09
C LEU A 408 -23.78 -10.22 15.80
N GLU A 409 -24.26 -9.18 16.48
CA GLU A 409 -25.56 -9.20 17.16
C GLU A 409 -26.72 -9.19 16.15
N ASN A 410 -26.61 -8.44 15.06
CA ASN A 410 -27.68 -8.29 14.07
C ASN A 410 -27.17 -8.22 12.60
N PRO A 411 -26.62 -9.33 12.05
CA PRO A 411 -26.01 -9.29 10.73
C PRO A 411 -26.96 -8.87 9.59
N LYS A 412 -28.26 -9.18 9.74
CA LYS A 412 -29.27 -8.90 8.70
C LYS A 412 -29.69 -7.43 8.62
N THR A 413 -29.49 -6.67 9.66
CA THR A 413 -29.86 -5.25 9.74
C THR A 413 -28.66 -4.37 9.99
N ALA A 414 -27.47 -4.93 9.82
CA ALA A 414 -26.22 -4.23 10.00
C ALA A 414 -26.10 -3.05 9.01
N SER A 415 -25.57 -1.93 9.49
CA SER A 415 -25.19 -0.81 8.62
C SER A 415 -24.04 -1.21 7.71
N ALA A 416 -23.81 -0.44 6.64
CA ALA A 416 -22.67 -0.64 5.76
C ALA A 416 -21.35 -0.52 6.53
N GLU A 417 -21.27 0.36 7.53
CA GLU A 417 -20.12 0.52 8.43
C GLU A 417 -19.85 -0.77 9.23
N GLU A 418 -20.87 -1.32 9.91
CA GLU A 418 -20.76 -2.55 10.68
C GLU A 418 -20.38 -3.74 9.81
N TRP A 419 -21.03 -3.88 8.67
CA TRP A 419 -20.77 -4.92 7.70
C TRP A 419 -19.34 -4.85 7.14
N SER A 420 -18.91 -3.68 6.68
CA SER A 420 -17.60 -3.51 6.08
C SER A 420 -16.47 -3.70 7.09
N ALA A 421 -16.64 -3.20 8.32
CA ALA A 421 -15.67 -3.40 9.38
C ALA A 421 -15.50 -4.89 9.73
N TYR A 422 -16.57 -5.64 9.86
CA TYR A 422 -16.50 -7.07 10.17
C TYR A 422 -15.87 -7.88 9.02
N LEU A 423 -16.29 -7.65 7.77
CA LEU A 423 -15.75 -8.36 6.63
C LEU A 423 -14.26 -8.06 6.42
N SER A 424 -13.85 -6.80 6.54
CA SER A 424 -12.46 -6.41 6.34
C SER A 424 -11.57 -6.83 7.51
N ARG A 425 -11.89 -6.41 8.73
CA ARG A 425 -11.02 -6.59 9.89
C ARG A 425 -11.03 -8.00 10.48
N ILE A 426 -12.15 -8.73 10.35
CA ILE A 426 -12.27 -10.07 10.88
C ILE A 426 -12.17 -11.12 9.79
N LYS A 427 -13.08 -11.11 8.81
CA LYS A 427 -13.12 -12.16 7.77
C LYS A 427 -11.90 -12.15 6.86
N ALA A 428 -11.57 -11.02 6.28
CA ALA A 428 -10.44 -10.92 5.36
C ALA A 428 -9.11 -11.07 6.10
N CYS A 429 -8.91 -10.36 7.23
CA CYS A 429 -7.66 -10.43 7.98
C CYS A 429 -7.38 -11.82 8.58
N SER A 430 -8.41 -12.61 8.90
CA SER A 430 -8.22 -14.01 9.34
C SER A 430 -7.50 -14.85 8.28
N LEU A 431 -7.73 -14.58 7.00
CA LEU A 431 -7.09 -15.29 5.90
C LEU A 431 -5.62 -14.89 5.74
N LEU A 432 -5.27 -13.66 6.13
CA LEU A 432 -3.90 -13.14 6.04
C LEU A 432 -2.98 -13.67 7.14
N SER A 433 -3.51 -14.38 8.13
CA SER A 433 -2.75 -15.09 9.15
C SER A 433 -2.34 -16.52 8.74
N ASP A 434 -2.61 -16.93 7.50
CA ASP A 434 -2.26 -18.27 6.98
C ASP A 434 -0.73 -18.43 6.90
N GLU A 435 -0.20 -19.48 7.53
CA GLU A 435 1.24 -19.78 7.60
C GLU A 435 1.88 -20.05 6.23
N LYS A 436 1.08 -20.34 5.19
CA LYS A 436 1.55 -20.60 3.83
C LYS A 436 1.73 -19.32 3.00
N ILE A 437 1.41 -18.17 3.56
CA ILE A 437 1.70 -16.89 2.91
C ILE A 437 3.20 -16.63 2.94
N GLN A 438 3.80 -16.46 1.76
CA GLN A 438 5.23 -16.26 1.58
C GLN A 438 5.49 -14.95 0.85
N ARG A 439 6.22 -14.08 1.51
CA ARG A 439 6.66 -12.82 0.93
C ARG A 439 7.87 -13.07 0.03
N VAL A 440 7.82 -12.55 -1.19
CA VAL A 440 8.96 -12.47 -2.11
C VAL A 440 9.64 -11.12 -1.89
N ASN A 441 10.91 -11.14 -1.54
CA ASN A 441 11.67 -9.93 -1.29
C ASN A 441 11.92 -9.16 -2.58
N THR A 442 11.62 -7.87 -2.53
CA THR A 442 11.89 -6.92 -3.61
C THR A 442 13.06 -6.03 -3.26
N ILE A 443 13.76 -5.58 -4.27
CA ILE A 443 14.79 -4.55 -4.16
C ILE A 443 14.32 -3.31 -4.92
N TYR A 444 14.91 -2.16 -4.65
CA TYR A 444 14.53 -0.92 -5.31
C TYR A 444 15.76 -0.23 -5.87
N PRO A 445 15.77 0.13 -7.16
CA PRO A 445 16.86 0.91 -7.73
C PRO A 445 16.89 2.29 -7.10
N THR A 446 18.09 2.79 -6.85
CA THR A 446 18.26 4.19 -6.51
C THR A 446 17.81 5.05 -7.68
N ARG A 447 17.12 6.15 -7.40
CA ARG A 447 16.71 7.10 -8.45
C ARG A 447 17.91 7.87 -8.96
N THR A 448 18.53 7.35 -10.02
CA THR A 448 19.62 7.99 -10.77
C THR A 448 19.07 8.79 -11.94
N LYS A 449 19.94 9.53 -12.65
CA LYS A 449 19.56 10.18 -13.90
C LYS A 449 19.13 9.17 -14.97
N THR A 450 19.74 8.00 -14.99
CA THR A 450 19.44 6.88 -15.88
C THR A 450 18.05 6.34 -15.62
N THR A 451 17.75 5.98 -14.36
CA THR A 451 16.43 5.48 -13.98
C THR A 451 15.32 6.49 -14.27
N GLU A 452 15.56 7.78 -14.06
CA GLU A 452 14.59 8.83 -14.37
C GLU A 452 14.43 9.06 -15.89
N ALA A 453 15.49 8.91 -16.68
CA ALA A 453 15.44 9.09 -18.13
C ALA A 453 14.61 8.00 -18.81
N TYR A 454 14.76 6.74 -18.40
CA TYR A 454 14.17 5.59 -19.09
C TYR A 454 12.88 5.07 -18.45
N ARG A 455 12.59 5.41 -17.21
CA ARG A 455 11.49 4.83 -16.42
C ARG A 455 10.15 4.87 -17.14
N TYR A 456 9.79 5.98 -17.74
CA TYR A 456 8.50 6.15 -18.41
C TYR A 456 8.44 5.36 -19.70
N THR A 457 9.48 5.46 -20.53
CA THR A 457 9.58 4.78 -21.82
C THR A 457 9.53 3.25 -21.64
N LEU A 458 10.32 2.72 -20.70
CA LEU A 458 10.35 1.29 -20.41
C LEU A 458 9.02 0.78 -19.87
N LYS A 459 8.35 1.56 -18.99
CA LYS A 459 7.04 1.19 -18.46
C LYS A 459 5.94 1.24 -19.52
N GLU A 460 5.99 2.20 -20.41
CA GLU A 460 5.03 2.31 -21.53
C GLU A 460 5.20 1.14 -22.50
N LEU A 461 6.45 0.82 -22.90
CA LEU A 461 6.79 -0.33 -23.72
C LEU A 461 6.26 -1.64 -23.11
N GLU A 462 6.49 -1.86 -21.82
CA GLU A 462 6.00 -3.02 -21.07
C GLU A 462 4.48 -3.10 -21.09
N SER A 463 3.81 -2.03 -20.68
CA SER A 463 2.35 -1.98 -20.57
C SER A 463 1.69 -2.21 -21.93
N GLU A 464 2.17 -1.55 -22.98
CA GLU A 464 1.65 -1.68 -24.33
C GLU A 464 1.81 -3.11 -24.85
N THR A 465 3.00 -3.69 -24.68
CA THR A 465 3.28 -5.06 -25.13
C THR A 465 2.39 -6.09 -24.42
N PHE A 466 2.30 -6.00 -23.09
CA PHE A 466 1.49 -6.96 -22.32
C PHE A 466 0.01 -6.88 -22.69
N LEU A 467 -0.53 -5.67 -22.81
CA LEU A 467 -1.93 -5.47 -23.20
C LEU A 467 -2.21 -5.99 -24.62
N LYS A 468 -1.31 -5.76 -25.58
CA LYS A 468 -1.46 -6.28 -26.95
C LYS A 468 -1.43 -7.81 -26.99
N ILE A 469 -0.57 -8.44 -26.22
CA ILE A 469 -0.51 -9.92 -26.12
C ILE A 469 -1.81 -10.46 -25.50
N ILE A 470 -2.25 -9.90 -24.38
CA ILE A 470 -3.49 -10.34 -23.71
C ILE A 470 -4.70 -10.22 -24.62
N ARG A 471 -4.79 -9.17 -25.43
CA ARG A 471 -5.89 -8.96 -26.39
C ARG A 471 -5.78 -9.85 -27.65
N GLY A 472 -4.64 -10.51 -27.88
CA GLY A 472 -4.39 -11.24 -29.11
C GLY A 472 -4.10 -10.34 -30.32
N GLU A 473 -3.73 -9.08 -30.11
CA GLU A 473 -3.29 -8.15 -31.16
C GLU A 473 -1.82 -8.40 -31.55
N SER A 474 -1.06 -8.97 -30.66
CA SER A 474 0.30 -9.44 -30.90
C SER A 474 0.44 -10.91 -30.51
N GLU A 475 1.26 -11.62 -31.24
CA GLU A 475 1.63 -13.00 -30.92
C GLU A 475 2.39 -13.07 -29.60
N LEU A 476 2.30 -14.20 -28.88
CA LEU A 476 3.02 -14.41 -27.63
C LEU A 476 4.56 -14.29 -27.80
N SER A 477 5.09 -14.57 -28.99
CA SER A 477 6.50 -14.38 -29.34
C SER A 477 6.97 -12.93 -29.26
N SER A 478 6.06 -11.96 -29.36
CA SER A 478 6.39 -10.51 -29.19
C SER A 478 6.95 -10.20 -27.80
N PHE A 479 6.76 -11.09 -26.83
CA PHE A 479 7.41 -10.97 -25.53
C PHE A 479 8.95 -11.03 -25.63
N ASP A 480 9.48 -11.87 -26.51
CA ASP A 480 10.93 -12.01 -26.69
C ASP A 480 11.53 -10.74 -27.34
N ASP A 481 10.79 -10.12 -28.27
CA ASP A 481 11.16 -8.84 -28.87
C ASP A 481 11.11 -7.71 -27.82
N PHE A 482 10.07 -7.71 -26.97
CA PHE A 482 9.96 -6.77 -25.86
C PHE A 482 11.16 -6.87 -24.91
N VAL A 483 11.57 -8.07 -24.51
CA VAL A 483 12.73 -8.25 -23.61
C VAL A 483 13.98 -7.63 -24.21
N LYS A 484 14.22 -7.86 -25.50
CA LYS A 484 15.37 -7.32 -26.21
C LYS A 484 15.31 -5.78 -26.30
N GLU A 485 14.16 -5.22 -26.68
CA GLU A 485 13.96 -3.78 -26.79
C GLU A 485 14.09 -3.12 -25.41
N TRP A 486 13.51 -3.71 -24.35
CA TRP A 486 13.65 -3.23 -22.99
C TRP A 486 15.12 -3.14 -22.55
N GLN A 487 15.93 -4.15 -22.89
CA GLN A 487 17.36 -4.15 -22.59
C GLN A 487 18.11 -3.05 -23.34
N GLU A 488 17.85 -2.92 -24.64
CA GLU A 488 18.51 -1.95 -25.54
C GLU A 488 18.11 -0.50 -25.21
N GLU A 489 16.86 -0.26 -24.78
CA GLU A 489 16.30 1.07 -24.47
C GLU A 489 16.64 1.56 -23.04
N GLY A 490 17.59 0.93 -22.34
CA GLY A 490 18.15 1.40 -21.07
C GLY A 490 17.97 0.45 -19.88
N GLY A 491 17.25 -0.67 -20.04
CA GLY A 491 17.06 -1.64 -18.97
C GLY A 491 18.38 -2.25 -18.48
N ASP A 492 19.27 -2.60 -19.40
CA ASP A 492 20.60 -3.13 -19.05
C ASP A 492 21.46 -2.08 -18.33
N GLU A 493 21.36 -0.80 -18.70
CA GLU A 493 22.09 0.28 -18.03
C GLU A 493 21.63 0.44 -16.58
N ILE A 494 20.31 0.37 -16.31
CA ILE A 494 19.75 0.40 -14.95
C ILE A 494 20.26 -0.79 -14.13
N ILE A 495 20.26 -1.99 -14.69
CA ILE A 495 20.77 -3.20 -14.01
C ILE A 495 22.25 -3.02 -13.64
N GLN A 496 23.06 -2.51 -14.56
CA GLN A 496 24.48 -2.28 -14.29
C GLN A 496 24.71 -1.24 -13.18
N GLU A 497 23.95 -0.15 -13.15
CA GLU A 497 24.00 0.82 -12.06
C GLU A 497 23.66 0.18 -10.71
N MET A 498 22.61 -0.63 -10.63
CA MET A 498 22.23 -1.35 -9.41
C MET A 498 23.32 -2.33 -8.94
N ILE A 499 23.97 -3.03 -9.88
CA ILE A 499 25.09 -3.93 -9.57
C ILE A 499 26.27 -3.17 -8.98
N GLN A 500 26.64 -2.02 -9.57
CA GLN A 500 27.73 -1.18 -9.10
C GLN A 500 27.45 -0.61 -7.71
N GLU A 501 26.23 -0.15 -7.48
CA GLU A 501 25.81 0.36 -6.17
C GLU A 501 25.93 -0.71 -5.08
N ARG A 502 25.42 -1.93 -5.32
CA ARG A 502 25.53 -3.04 -4.35
C ARG A 502 26.97 -3.41 -4.05
N LYS A 503 27.85 -3.44 -5.04
CA LYS A 503 29.29 -3.67 -4.85
C LYS A 503 29.96 -2.59 -4.01
N SER A 504 29.57 -1.34 -4.17
CA SER A 504 30.10 -0.23 -3.37
C SER A 504 29.65 -0.30 -1.92
N LEU A 505 28.41 -0.67 -1.67
CA LEU A 505 27.87 -0.84 -0.31
C LEU A 505 28.55 -2.02 0.42
N SER A 506 28.69 -3.18 -0.22
CA SER A 506 29.38 -4.32 0.39
C SER A 506 30.85 -4.01 0.73
N SER A 507 31.56 -3.27 -0.14
CA SER A 507 32.94 -2.86 0.14
C SER A 507 33.05 -1.90 1.33
N GLN A 508 32.05 -1.05 1.55
CA GLN A 508 32.01 -0.13 2.70
C GLN A 508 31.67 -0.88 4.01
N GLU A 509 30.81 -1.89 3.94
CA GLU A 509 30.49 -2.75 5.10
C GLU A 509 31.69 -3.58 5.54
N ASP A 510 32.43 -4.15 4.59
CA ASP A 510 33.67 -4.90 4.87
C ASP A 510 34.73 -4.01 5.53
N GLN A 511 34.94 -2.78 5.03
CA GLN A 511 35.86 -1.80 5.61
C GLN A 511 35.45 -1.40 7.04
N LYS A 512 34.16 -1.15 7.28
CA LYS A 512 33.64 -0.84 8.63
C LYS A 512 33.74 -2.02 9.59
N ALA A 513 33.63 -3.25 9.09
CA ALA A 513 33.81 -4.45 9.90
C ALA A 513 35.28 -4.66 10.28
N GLU A 514 36.22 -4.36 9.39
CA GLU A 514 37.68 -4.40 9.65
C GLU A 514 38.06 -3.32 10.65
N GLU A 515 37.61 -2.06 10.50
CA GLU A 515 37.88 -0.96 11.45
C GLU A 515 37.34 -1.27 12.87
N LYS A 516 36.12 -1.81 12.98
CA LYS A 516 35.54 -2.23 14.28
C LYS A 516 36.29 -3.39 14.93
N THR A 517 36.99 -4.19 14.15
CA THR A 517 37.77 -5.32 14.64
C THR A 517 39.16 -4.84 15.14
N GLU A 518 39.73 -3.83 14.49
CA GLU A 518 40.97 -3.19 14.92
C GLU A 518 40.78 -2.36 16.21
N GLU A 519 39.67 -1.59 16.32
CA GLU A 519 39.34 -0.84 17.56
C GLU A 519 39.08 -1.75 18.79
N LYS A 520 38.73 -3.02 18.59
CA LYS A 520 38.53 -3.97 19.70
C LYS A 520 39.81 -4.70 20.10
N THR A 521 40.88 -4.53 19.34
CA THR A 521 42.18 -5.20 19.58
C THR A 521 43.23 -4.25 20.15
N GLU A 522 42.98 -2.96 20.22
CA GLU A 522 43.72 -1.96 20.98
C GLU A 522 43.05 -1.74 22.37
#